data_72572892de94de8320195dc6008e7266
#
_entry.id   72572892de94de8320195dc6008e7266
#
_cell.length_a   1.000
_cell.length_b   1.000
_cell.length_c   1.000
_cell.angle_alpha   90.00
_cell.angle_beta   90.00
_cell.angle_gamma   90.00
#
_symmetry.space_group_name_H-M   'P 1'
#
loop_
_entity.id
_entity.type
_entity.pdbx_description
1 polymer ?
#
loop_
_entity_poly.entity_id
_entity_poly.type
_entity_poly.pdbx_seq_one_letter_code
_entity_poly.pdbx_strand_id
1 'polypeptide(L)'
;MDTAYDEISTTLANYFDGFYEGDIEALKSIFHPACHLYAATDGALQDDPMEAVYARVAGREAPAKSGQKRQDCILSIDKSGAESALARVHIAIGPKLFTDYLSLLKLDGRWQIISKTYTYIPIAVEVEDGVAAAAE
;
A
#
# COMPACT_ATOMS: atom_id res chain seq x y z
N MET A 1 0.10 27.93 -5.86
CA MET A 1 -0.68 26.70 -5.79
C MET A 1 0.13 25.63 -5.05
N ASP A 2 -0.49 24.98 -4.08
CA ASP A 2 0.18 23.92 -3.33
C ASP A 2 0.13 22.61 -4.12
N THR A 3 1.28 22.11 -4.57
CA THR A 3 1.38 20.86 -5.33
C THR A 3 1.67 19.66 -4.44
N ALA A 4 1.82 19.86 -3.12
CA ALA A 4 2.19 18.78 -2.21
C ALA A 4 1.15 17.67 -2.17
N TYR A 5 -0.14 18.01 -2.19
CA TYR A 5 -1.19 16.99 -2.22
C TYR A 5 -1.14 16.17 -3.50
N ASP A 6 -0.84 16.79 -4.64
CA ASP A 6 -0.70 16.08 -5.90
C ASP A 6 0.52 15.17 -5.87
N GLU A 7 1.62 15.61 -5.29
CA GLU A 7 2.83 14.79 -5.15
C GLU A 7 2.57 13.58 -4.25
N ILE A 8 1.89 13.81 -3.12
CA ILE A 8 1.53 12.72 -2.20
C ILE A 8 0.59 11.73 -2.90
N SER A 9 -0.41 12.24 -3.61
CA SER A 9 -1.35 11.39 -4.36
C SER A 9 -0.64 10.54 -5.40
N THR A 10 0.39 11.08 -6.07
CA THR A 10 1.21 10.33 -7.01
C THR A 10 1.99 9.22 -6.31
N THR A 11 2.56 9.51 -5.13
CA THR A 11 3.22 8.49 -4.33
C THR A 11 2.26 7.38 -3.95
N LEU A 12 1.03 7.74 -3.56
CA LEU A 12 0.01 6.76 -3.19
C LEU A 12 -0.48 5.95 -4.39
N ALA A 13 -0.57 6.55 -5.58
CA ALA A 13 -0.89 5.81 -6.80
C ALA A 13 0.16 4.74 -7.07
N ASN A 14 1.44 5.07 -6.90
CA ASN A 14 2.53 4.11 -7.04
C ASN A 14 2.48 3.03 -5.96
N TYR A 15 2.04 3.39 -4.76
CA TYR A 15 1.80 2.44 -3.67
C TYR A 15 0.76 1.39 -4.07
N PHE A 16 -0.40 1.84 -4.57
CA PHE A 16 -1.46 0.94 -4.99
C PHE A 16 -1.01 0.06 -6.16
N ASP A 17 -0.41 0.66 -7.17
CA ASP A 17 0.06 -0.06 -8.35
C ASP A 17 1.14 -1.07 -7.99
N GLY A 18 2.07 -0.68 -7.12
CA GLY A 18 3.17 -1.55 -6.70
C GLY A 18 2.67 -2.82 -6.01
N PHE A 19 1.74 -2.69 -5.08
CA PHE A 19 1.15 -3.85 -4.42
C PHE A 19 0.25 -4.66 -5.35
N TYR A 20 -0.52 -3.98 -6.20
CA TYR A 20 -1.41 -4.67 -7.13
C TYR A 20 -0.63 -5.53 -8.13
N GLU A 21 0.44 -4.97 -8.68
CA GLU A 21 1.29 -5.67 -9.66
C GLU A 21 2.35 -6.56 -9.01
N GLY A 22 2.58 -6.44 -7.70
CA GLY A 22 3.68 -7.12 -7.03
C GLY A 22 5.03 -6.59 -7.48
N ASP A 23 5.11 -5.32 -7.80
CA ASP A 23 6.29 -4.66 -8.36
C ASP A 23 7.17 -4.12 -7.23
N ILE A 24 8.17 -4.91 -6.85
CA ILE A 24 9.05 -4.60 -5.72
C ILE A 24 9.87 -3.34 -5.98
N GLU A 25 10.34 -3.13 -7.21
CA GLU A 25 11.13 -1.93 -7.53
C GLU A 25 10.27 -0.67 -7.41
N ALA A 26 9.00 -0.72 -7.82
CA ALA A 26 8.08 0.38 -7.64
C ALA A 26 7.87 0.67 -6.16
N LEU A 27 7.69 -0.36 -5.33
CA LEU A 27 7.51 -0.19 -3.89
C LEU A 27 8.76 0.39 -3.23
N LYS A 28 9.95 -0.04 -3.64
CA LYS A 28 11.21 0.51 -3.12
C LYS A 28 11.36 2.00 -3.43
N SER A 29 10.75 2.48 -4.50
CA SER A 29 10.84 3.90 -4.86
C SER A 29 10.03 4.80 -3.94
N ILE A 30 9.04 4.23 -3.20
CA ILE A 30 8.14 5.02 -2.36
C ILE A 30 8.25 4.72 -0.88
N PHE A 31 8.80 3.55 -0.50
CA PHE A 31 9.08 3.24 0.90
C PHE A 31 10.52 3.61 1.25
N HIS A 32 10.68 4.32 2.35
CA HIS A 32 12.03 4.56 2.88
C HIS A 32 12.58 3.24 3.43
N PRO A 33 13.90 2.98 3.28
CA PRO A 33 14.50 1.73 3.80
C PRO A 33 14.31 1.54 5.31
N ALA A 34 14.15 2.61 6.08
CA ALA A 34 13.93 2.53 7.53
C ALA A 34 12.49 2.27 7.91
N CYS A 35 11.56 2.21 6.93
CA CYS A 35 10.15 1.99 7.20
C CYS A 35 9.92 0.60 7.78
N HIS A 36 8.99 0.52 8.73
CA HIS A 36 8.47 -0.74 9.24
C HIS A 36 6.95 -0.74 9.09
N LEU A 37 6.40 -1.93 8.93
CA LEU A 37 4.96 -2.15 8.94
C LEU A 37 4.57 -2.78 10.27
N TYR A 38 3.54 -2.24 10.90
CA TYR A 38 3.08 -2.66 12.21
C TYR A 38 1.61 -3.07 12.17
N ALA A 39 1.29 -4.14 12.84
CA ALA A 39 -0.10 -4.56 13.01
C ALA A 39 -0.26 -5.22 14.38
N ALA A 40 -1.51 -5.30 14.82
CA ALA A 40 -1.86 -5.97 16.07
C ALA A 40 -2.91 -7.05 15.84
N THR A 41 -2.86 -7.69 14.69
CA THR A 41 -3.73 -8.81 14.38
C THR A 41 -3.47 -9.91 15.40
N ASP A 42 -4.52 -10.50 15.94
CA ASP A 42 -4.44 -11.51 17.00
C ASP A 42 -3.91 -10.98 18.33
N GLY A 43 -3.88 -9.66 18.53
CA GLY A 43 -3.53 -9.05 19.79
C GLY A 43 -2.05 -8.97 20.12
N ALA A 44 -1.18 -9.42 19.21
CA ALA A 44 0.27 -9.34 19.40
C ALA A 44 0.87 -8.36 18.38
N LEU A 45 1.94 -7.68 18.78
CA LEU A 45 2.63 -6.77 17.87
C LEU A 45 3.29 -7.54 16.74
N GLN A 46 2.95 -7.19 15.52
CA GLN A 46 3.65 -7.60 14.32
C GLN A 46 4.47 -6.39 13.85
N ASP A 47 5.77 -6.58 13.68
CA ASP A 47 6.71 -5.52 13.29
C ASP A 47 7.60 -6.06 12.19
N ASP A 48 7.38 -5.60 10.96
CA ASP A 48 8.08 -6.10 9.79
C ASP A 48 8.95 -5.01 9.18
N PRO A 49 10.28 -5.22 9.09
CA PRO A 49 11.13 -4.35 8.29
C PRO A 49 10.84 -4.54 6.81
N MET A 50 11.23 -3.57 5.98
CA MET A 50 10.87 -3.61 4.55
C MET A 50 11.40 -4.84 3.81
N GLU A 51 12.57 -5.38 4.18
CA GLU A 51 13.06 -6.60 3.52
C GLU A 51 12.11 -7.77 3.71
N ALA A 52 11.49 -7.89 4.90
CA ALA A 52 10.50 -8.93 5.15
C ALA A 52 9.22 -8.70 4.34
N VAL A 53 8.82 -7.44 4.19
CA VAL A 53 7.66 -7.05 3.38
C VAL A 53 7.89 -7.41 1.91
N TYR A 54 9.05 -7.08 1.36
CA TYR A 54 9.37 -7.39 -0.04
C TYR A 54 9.45 -8.90 -0.27
N ALA A 55 9.99 -9.66 0.68
CA ALA A 55 10.00 -11.11 0.58
C ALA A 55 8.58 -11.69 0.54
N ARG A 56 7.68 -11.13 1.35
CA ARG A 56 6.27 -11.55 1.36
C ARG A 56 5.59 -11.25 0.03
N VAL A 57 5.82 -10.05 -0.51
CA VAL A 57 5.24 -9.65 -1.82
C VAL A 57 5.76 -10.57 -2.92
N ALA A 58 7.06 -10.86 -2.92
CA ALA A 58 7.66 -11.75 -3.92
C ALA A 58 7.17 -13.19 -3.80
N GLY A 59 6.81 -13.62 -2.60
CA GLY A 59 6.40 -15.00 -2.33
C GLY A 59 4.92 -15.30 -2.58
N ARG A 60 4.11 -14.27 -2.88
CA ARG A 60 2.68 -14.47 -3.11
C ARG A 60 2.30 -14.11 -4.54
N GLU A 61 1.17 -14.64 -5.00
CA GLU A 61 0.62 -14.23 -6.28
C GLU A 61 0.10 -12.79 -6.19
N ALA A 62 0.55 -11.94 -7.11
CA ALA A 62 0.07 -10.55 -7.14
C ALA A 62 -1.42 -10.51 -7.53
N PRO A 63 -2.19 -9.58 -6.95
CA PRO A 63 -3.60 -9.44 -7.33
C PRO A 63 -3.81 -9.28 -8.84
N ALA A 64 -2.94 -8.54 -9.52
CA ALA A 64 -3.04 -8.36 -10.97
C ALA A 64 -2.97 -9.69 -11.72
N LYS A 65 -2.16 -10.62 -11.25
CA LYS A 65 -1.97 -11.90 -11.92
C LYS A 65 -3.21 -12.76 -11.89
N SER A 66 -4.00 -12.69 -10.83
CA SER A 66 -5.26 -13.37 -10.73
C SER A 66 -6.43 -12.56 -11.28
N GLY A 67 -6.19 -11.34 -11.75
CA GLY A 67 -7.22 -10.46 -12.28
C GLY A 67 -8.15 -9.92 -11.21
N GLN A 68 -7.68 -9.83 -9.97
CA GLN A 68 -8.51 -9.33 -8.88
C GLN A 68 -8.97 -7.91 -9.18
N LYS A 69 -10.27 -7.67 -9.00
CA LYS A 69 -10.84 -6.34 -9.15
C LYS A 69 -10.23 -5.41 -8.10
N ARG A 70 -9.76 -4.24 -8.53
CA ARG A 70 -9.11 -3.28 -7.64
C ARG A 70 -10.15 -2.67 -6.70
N GLN A 71 -9.76 -2.58 -5.42
CA GLN A 71 -10.52 -1.88 -4.40
C GLN A 71 -9.50 -1.06 -3.61
N ASP A 72 -8.98 -0.02 -4.24
CA ASP A 72 -8.04 0.88 -3.58
C ASP A 72 -8.55 2.32 -3.69
N CYS A 73 -8.36 3.07 -2.63
CA CYS A 73 -8.72 4.49 -2.62
C CYS A 73 -8.02 5.22 -1.50
N ILE A 74 -7.84 6.52 -1.71
CA ILE A 74 -7.35 7.42 -0.68
C ILE A 74 -8.55 7.90 0.13
N LEU A 75 -8.55 7.63 1.43
CA LEU A 75 -9.62 8.08 2.32
C LEU A 75 -9.36 9.50 2.83
N SER A 76 -8.10 9.80 3.17
CA SER A 76 -7.73 11.14 3.64
C SER A 76 -6.24 11.35 3.53
N ILE A 77 -5.83 12.60 3.37
CA ILE A 77 -4.45 13.05 3.47
C ILE A 77 -4.44 14.24 4.41
N ASP A 78 -3.66 14.14 5.49
CA ASP A 78 -3.48 15.20 6.46
C ASP A 78 -2.02 15.63 6.40
N LYS A 79 -1.78 16.88 6.02
CA LYS A 79 -0.43 17.40 5.82
C LYS A 79 -0.17 18.50 6.85
N SER A 80 1.00 18.44 7.48
CA SER A 80 1.45 19.49 8.40
C SER A 80 2.84 19.94 8.00
N GLY A 81 2.98 21.23 7.72
CA GLY A 81 4.26 21.80 7.26
C GLY A 81 4.64 21.33 5.87
N ALA A 82 5.91 21.46 5.53
CA ALA A 82 6.42 21.15 4.19
C ALA A 82 6.87 19.70 4.04
N GLU A 83 7.06 18.98 5.14
CA GLU A 83 7.79 17.70 5.11
C GLU A 83 7.05 16.52 5.74
N SER A 84 5.84 16.71 6.27
CA SER A 84 5.17 15.66 7.04
C SER A 84 3.72 15.50 6.62
N ALA A 85 3.29 14.24 6.45
CA ALA A 85 1.91 13.95 6.08
C ALA A 85 1.49 12.58 6.63
N LEU A 86 0.18 12.42 6.81
CA LEU A 86 -0.44 11.16 7.17
C LEU A 86 -1.52 10.86 6.13
N ALA A 87 -1.45 9.70 5.50
CA ALA A 87 -2.47 9.26 4.56
C ALA A 87 -3.18 8.03 5.11
N ARG A 88 -4.48 7.98 4.92
CA ARG A 88 -5.29 6.82 5.26
C ARG A 88 -5.88 6.29 3.97
N VAL A 89 -5.68 5.00 3.69
CA VAL A 89 -6.06 4.41 2.41
C VAL A 89 -6.69 3.04 2.60
N HIS A 90 -7.46 2.61 1.60
CA HIS A 90 -7.89 1.22 1.46
C HIS A 90 -7.13 0.55 0.32
N ILE A 91 -6.83 -0.74 0.48
CA ILE A 91 -6.32 -1.56 -0.61
C ILE A 91 -6.75 -3.02 -0.41
N ALA A 92 -7.23 -3.65 -1.47
CA ALA A 92 -7.58 -5.07 -1.44
C ALA A 92 -6.43 -5.91 -1.98
N ILE A 93 -6.02 -6.92 -1.22
CA ILE A 93 -4.98 -7.86 -1.63
C ILE A 93 -5.48 -9.25 -1.24
N GLY A 94 -5.82 -10.06 -2.26
CA GLY A 94 -6.43 -11.36 -2.00
C GLY A 94 -7.74 -11.20 -1.22
N PRO A 95 -8.01 -12.09 -0.25
CA PRO A 95 -9.28 -12.06 0.49
C PRO A 95 -9.28 -11.06 1.66
N LYS A 96 -8.50 -9.99 1.54
CA LYS A 96 -8.35 -9.00 2.62
C LYS A 96 -8.49 -7.59 2.07
N LEU A 97 -9.35 -6.80 2.71
CA LEU A 97 -9.40 -5.36 2.48
C LEU A 97 -8.67 -4.68 3.62
N PHE A 98 -7.54 -4.08 3.29
CA PHE A 98 -6.70 -3.39 4.26
C PHE A 98 -7.12 -1.94 4.42
N THR A 99 -7.06 -1.45 5.66
CA THR A 99 -7.02 -0.02 5.96
C THR A 99 -5.62 0.26 6.47
N ASP A 100 -4.92 1.14 5.76
CA ASP A 100 -3.52 1.47 6.05
C ASP A 100 -3.42 2.92 6.49
N TYR A 101 -2.64 3.15 7.56
CA TYR A 101 -2.23 4.48 8.01
C TYR A 101 -0.77 4.64 7.63
N LEU A 102 -0.51 5.56 6.71
CA LEU A 102 0.82 5.76 6.14
C LEU A 102 1.36 7.11 6.61
N SER A 103 2.45 7.09 7.37
CA SER A 103 3.18 8.31 7.71
C SER A 103 4.21 8.55 6.63
N LEU A 104 4.20 9.76 6.07
CA LEU A 104 5.11 10.14 4.99
C LEU A 104 5.96 11.32 5.41
N LEU A 105 7.20 11.31 4.94
CA LEU A 105 8.12 12.44 5.09
C LEU A 105 8.64 12.82 3.71
N LYS A 106 8.82 14.13 3.49
CA LYS A 106 9.49 14.60 2.28
C LYS A 106 10.99 14.66 2.57
N LEU A 107 11.71 13.74 1.95
CA LEU A 107 13.16 13.59 2.14
C LEU A 107 13.82 13.67 0.76
N ASP A 108 14.88 14.46 0.66
CA ASP A 108 15.62 14.63 -0.59
C ASP A 108 14.71 15.00 -1.77
N GLY A 109 13.75 15.88 -1.48
CA GLY A 109 12.84 16.41 -2.50
C GLY A 109 11.69 15.50 -2.90
N ARG A 110 11.51 14.35 -2.25
CA ARG A 110 10.42 13.44 -2.60
C ARG A 110 9.74 12.87 -1.36
N TRP A 111 8.44 12.58 -1.51
CA TRP A 111 7.66 11.97 -0.44
C TRP A 111 7.94 10.49 -0.35
N GLN A 112 8.21 10.01 0.87
CA GLN A 112 8.48 8.60 1.12
C GLN A 112 7.69 8.14 2.33
N ILE A 113 7.19 6.90 2.28
CA ILE A 113 6.50 6.30 3.41
C ILE A 113 7.53 5.86 4.43
N ILE A 114 7.42 6.38 5.65
CA ILE A 114 8.37 6.12 6.73
C ILE A 114 7.84 5.13 7.76
N SER A 115 6.53 4.98 7.86
CA SER A 115 5.93 3.97 8.72
C SER A 115 4.50 3.66 8.26
N LYS A 116 4.05 2.43 8.52
CA LYS A 116 2.71 1.99 8.19
C LYS A 116 2.15 1.20 9.36
N THR A 117 0.96 1.56 9.82
CA THR A 117 0.17 0.69 10.66
C THR A 117 -1.07 0.27 9.88
N TYR A 118 -1.51 -0.97 10.04
CA TYR A 118 -2.61 -1.46 9.23
C TYR A 118 -3.48 -2.47 9.97
N THR A 119 -4.69 -2.60 9.48
CA THR A 119 -5.62 -3.65 9.87
C THR A 119 -6.34 -4.12 8.61
N TYR A 120 -7.08 -5.23 8.70
CA TYR A 120 -7.86 -5.67 7.55
C TYR A 120 -9.15 -6.36 8.00
N ILE A 121 -10.09 -6.43 7.05
CA ILE A 121 -11.29 -7.25 7.19
C ILE A 121 -11.30 -8.29 6.06
N PRO A 122 -11.87 -9.46 6.29
CA PRO A 122 -12.01 -10.45 5.21
C PRO A 122 -13.03 -9.96 4.17
N ILE A 123 -12.74 -10.25 2.92
CA ILE A 123 -13.63 -9.95 1.79
C ILE A 123 -13.65 -11.15 0.85
N ALA A 124 -14.71 -11.23 0.04
CA ALA A 124 -14.72 -12.16 -1.10
C ALA A 124 -13.84 -11.55 -2.21
N VAL A 125 -13.03 -12.39 -2.84
CA VAL A 125 -12.23 -11.96 -3.98
C VAL A 125 -13.15 -11.83 -5.20
N GLU A 126 -13.17 -10.64 -5.80
CA GLU A 126 -13.86 -10.41 -7.07
C GLU A 126 -12.82 -10.31 -8.17
N VAL A 127 -13.12 -10.84 -9.35
CA VAL A 127 -12.23 -10.78 -10.50
C VAL A 127 -12.86 -9.96 -11.62
N GLU A 128 -11.99 -9.41 -12.47
CA GLU A 128 -12.44 -8.62 -13.62
C GLU A 128 -13.22 -9.49 -14.60
N ASP A 129 -14.17 -8.85 -15.29
CA ASP A 129 -14.97 -9.54 -16.32
C ASP A 129 -14.05 -10.13 -17.38
N GLY A 130 -14.33 -11.37 -17.78
CA GLY A 130 -13.53 -12.09 -18.75
C GLY A 130 -12.37 -12.88 -18.13
N VAL A 131 -11.84 -12.45 -16.99
CA VAL A 131 -10.78 -13.19 -16.29
C VAL A 131 -11.38 -14.37 -15.53
N ALA A 132 -12.55 -14.19 -14.92
CA ALA A 132 -13.24 -15.25 -14.20
C ALA A 132 -13.52 -16.45 -15.11
N ALA A 133 -13.87 -16.21 -16.36
CA ALA A 133 -14.12 -17.27 -17.32
C ALA A 133 -12.82 -18.04 -17.65
N ALA A 134 -11.70 -17.38 -17.65
CA ALA A 134 -10.40 -18.01 -17.91
C ALA A 134 -9.89 -18.84 -16.74
N ALA A 135 -10.32 -18.51 -15.52
CA ALA A 135 -9.90 -19.19 -14.31
C ALA A 135 -10.63 -20.53 -14.10
N GLU A 136 -11.70 -20.73 -14.77
CA GLU A 136 -12.48 -21.95 -14.72
C GLU A 136 -11.99 -22.93 -15.77
#